data_27ea0e06926dc5f2c271a0221405e7e1
#
_entry.id   27ea0e06926dc5f2c271a0221405e7e1
#
_cell.length_a   1.000
_cell.length_b   1.000
_cell.length_c   1.000
_cell.angle_alpha   90.00
_cell.angle_beta   90.00
_cell.angle_gamma   90.00
#
_symmetry.space_group_name_H-M   'P 1'
#
loop_
_entity.id
_entity.type
_entity.pdbx_description
1 polymer ?
#
loop_
_entity_poly.entity_id
_entity_poly.type
_entity_poly.pdbx_seq_one_letter_code
_entity_poly.pdbx_strand_id
1 'polypeptide(L)'
;MVADYDGIVDGQVGRQWIEQTPDDVIFLDLETTGLRADRSLTSLIGILYRQQDSLRLEQWYSGDAAAERRQLERLQRLLERFNRVVTYNGNGFDLPFLRCRWRWHQLAGISDGCESLDLLVDVRRRYRKEWPNCRLTTAEERLLGIPRCSGDVPGSEAPLRFQDMREGAPLSLIEPVLLHNRRDLISLVGLRIELLKVTIES
;
A
#
# COMPACT_ATOMS: atom_id res chain seq x y z
N MET A 1 16.51 -15.76 -7.97
CA MET A 1 15.54 -16.15 -6.96
C MET A 1 14.83 -14.88 -6.55
N VAL A 2 13.58 -14.73 -6.92
CA VAL A 2 12.70 -13.70 -6.35
C VAL A 2 12.69 -14.01 -4.86
N ALA A 3 13.05 -13.04 -4.01
CA ALA A 3 12.88 -13.21 -2.57
C ALA A 3 11.42 -13.60 -2.38
N ASP A 4 11.19 -14.78 -1.86
CA ASP A 4 9.92 -15.45 -1.90
C ASP A 4 9.00 -14.81 -0.86
N TYR A 5 8.36 -13.68 -1.26
CA TYR A 5 7.33 -13.06 -0.43
C TYR A 5 6.18 -14.04 -0.14
N ASP A 6 5.94 -15.01 -1.04
CA ASP A 6 5.00 -16.10 -0.81
C ASP A 6 5.51 -17.03 0.30
N GLY A 7 6.81 -17.32 0.35
CA GLY A 7 7.43 -18.09 1.44
C GLY A 7 7.43 -17.35 2.80
N ILE A 8 7.48 -16.03 2.80
CA ILE A 8 7.37 -15.24 4.04
C ILE A 8 5.93 -15.29 4.58
N VAL A 9 4.94 -15.21 3.71
CA VAL A 9 3.52 -15.22 4.11
C VAL A 9 3.07 -16.60 4.55
N ASP A 10 3.58 -17.67 3.97
CA ASP A 10 3.18 -19.06 4.25
C ASP A 10 3.98 -19.73 5.36
N GLY A 11 5.09 -19.12 5.81
CA GLY A 11 5.97 -19.66 6.84
C GLY A 11 5.63 -19.28 8.29
N GLN A 12 6.54 -19.61 9.22
CA GLN A 12 6.41 -19.23 10.63
C GLN A 12 6.34 -17.71 10.83
N VAL A 13 7.06 -16.93 10.02
CA VAL A 13 7.03 -15.47 10.02
C VAL A 13 5.63 -14.98 9.64
N GLY A 14 5.02 -15.58 8.62
CA GLY A 14 3.66 -15.24 8.20
C GLY A 14 2.63 -15.44 9.31
N ARG A 15 2.68 -16.55 10.04
CA ARG A 15 1.78 -16.78 11.20
C ARG A 15 1.95 -15.71 12.28
N GLN A 16 3.18 -15.37 12.62
CA GLN A 16 3.45 -14.31 13.59
C GLN A 16 2.90 -12.96 13.13
N TRP A 17 3.02 -12.64 11.85
CA TRP A 17 2.48 -11.40 11.29
C TRP A 17 0.95 -11.37 11.32
N ILE A 18 0.28 -12.50 11.04
CA ILE A 18 -1.17 -12.63 11.16
C ILE A 18 -1.61 -12.33 12.60
N GLU A 19 -0.99 -12.99 13.59
CA GLU A 19 -1.34 -12.83 15.02
C GLU A 19 -1.11 -11.41 15.52
N GLN A 20 -0.07 -10.72 15.03
CA GLN A 20 0.27 -9.34 15.42
C GLN A 20 -0.47 -8.26 14.62
N THR A 21 -1.28 -8.65 13.64
CA THR A 21 -2.10 -7.71 12.87
C THR A 21 -3.50 -7.64 13.50
N PRO A 22 -3.92 -6.47 14.05
CA PRO A 22 -5.25 -6.32 14.61
C PRO A 22 -6.34 -6.37 13.54
N ASP A 23 -7.54 -6.81 13.91
CA ASP A 23 -8.69 -6.92 13.00
C ASP A 23 -9.25 -5.57 12.56
N ASP A 24 -8.93 -4.49 13.29
CA ASP A 24 -9.39 -3.13 13.02
C ASP A 24 -8.39 -2.28 12.20
N VAL A 25 -7.37 -2.93 11.65
CA VAL A 25 -6.31 -2.30 10.84
C VAL A 25 -6.37 -2.76 9.38
N ILE A 26 -6.30 -1.81 8.46
CA ILE A 26 -6.13 -2.05 7.03
C ILE A 26 -4.87 -1.36 6.51
N PHE A 27 -4.10 -2.05 5.68
CA PHE A 27 -2.95 -1.51 4.95
C PHE A 27 -3.41 -1.09 3.56
N LEU A 28 -2.92 0.04 3.10
CA LEU A 28 -3.31 0.65 1.82
C LEU A 28 -2.08 1.15 1.08
N ASP A 29 -2.05 0.90 -0.21
CA ASP A 29 -1.07 1.44 -1.16
C ASP A 29 -1.73 1.67 -2.52
N LEU A 30 -1.41 2.78 -3.18
CA LEU A 30 -2.02 3.21 -4.43
C LEU A 30 -1.02 3.28 -5.57
N GLU A 31 -1.51 2.89 -6.76
CA GLU A 31 -0.87 3.28 -8.02
C GLU A 31 -1.80 4.18 -8.82
N THR A 32 -1.23 5.19 -9.44
CA THR A 32 -1.99 6.25 -10.13
C THR A 32 -1.49 6.47 -11.55
N THR A 33 -2.31 7.07 -12.41
CA THR A 33 -1.88 7.47 -13.76
C THR A 33 -1.02 8.73 -13.78
N GLY A 34 -0.70 9.30 -12.62
CA GLY A 34 0.16 10.47 -12.45
C GLY A 34 0.03 11.09 -11.08
N LEU A 35 0.89 12.04 -10.76
CA LEU A 35 1.01 12.62 -9.41
C LEU A 35 -0.08 13.63 -9.04
N ARG A 36 -0.86 14.10 -10.01
CA ARG A 36 -1.87 15.13 -9.81
C ARG A 36 -3.27 14.55 -9.80
N ALA A 37 -3.87 14.44 -8.62
CA ALA A 37 -5.20 13.86 -8.42
C ALA A 37 -6.34 14.57 -9.18
N ASP A 38 -6.18 15.85 -9.54
CA ASP A 38 -7.15 16.60 -10.35
C ASP A 38 -7.17 16.18 -11.83
N ARG A 39 -6.14 15.49 -12.31
CA ARG A 39 -5.96 15.08 -13.72
C ARG A 39 -5.69 13.61 -13.92
N SER A 40 -5.47 12.89 -12.84
CA SER A 40 -5.04 11.48 -12.86
C SER A 40 -6.08 10.60 -12.18
N LEU A 41 -6.09 9.31 -12.54
CA LEU A 41 -6.95 8.30 -11.94
C LEU A 41 -6.18 7.52 -10.86
N THR A 42 -6.91 6.99 -9.90
CA THR A 42 -6.44 5.88 -9.06
C THR A 42 -6.56 4.60 -9.88
N SER A 43 -5.44 4.15 -10.48
CA SER A 43 -5.45 3.00 -11.38
C SER A 43 -5.39 1.67 -10.65
N LEU A 44 -4.73 1.62 -9.51
CA LEU A 44 -4.68 0.42 -8.67
C LEU A 44 -4.88 0.82 -7.20
N ILE A 45 -5.80 0.16 -6.54
CA ILE A 45 -5.98 0.20 -5.09
C ILE A 45 -5.53 -1.14 -4.55
N GLY A 46 -4.42 -1.16 -3.84
CA GLY A 46 -3.95 -2.32 -3.10
C GLY A 46 -4.38 -2.21 -1.64
N ILE A 47 -4.92 -3.27 -1.09
CA ILE A 47 -5.30 -3.36 0.33
C ILE A 47 -4.90 -4.72 0.91
N LEU A 48 -4.53 -4.69 2.19
CA LEU A 48 -4.25 -5.89 2.95
C LEU A 48 -4.83 -5.72 4.36
N TYR A 49 -5.48 -6.75 4.87
CA TYR A 49 -6.05 -6.76 6.21
C TYR A 49 -6.17 -8.18 6.75
N ARG A 50 -6.27 -8.32 8.07
CA ARG A 50 -6.55 -9.62 8.68
C ARG A 50 -8.00 -10.03 8.46
N GLN A 51 -8.18 -11.29 8.05
CA GLN A 51 -9.48 -11.94 7.95
C GLN A 51 -9.40 -13.30 8.62
N GLN A 52 -9.93 -13.42 9.82
CA GLN A 52 -9.79 -14.63 10.66
C GLN A 52 -8.30 -14.98 10.90
N ASP A 53 -7.88 -16.16 10.52
CA ASP A 53 -6.51 -16.68 10.69
C ASP A 53 -5.63 -16.47 9.44
N SER A 54 -5.92 -15.48 8.62
CA SER A 54 -5.17 -15.18 7.40
C SER A 54 -5.05 -13.68 7.14
N LEU A 55 -4.07 -13.31 6.34
CA LEU A 55 -3.98 -11.97 5.74
C LEU A 55 -4.61 -12.02 4.35
N ARG A 56 -5.61 -11.19 4.15
CA ARG A 56 -6.29 -11.03 2.85
C ARG A 56 -5.70 -9.83 2.11
N LEU A 57 -5.11 -10.08 0.96
CA LEU A 57 -4.64 -9.07 0.02
C LEU A 57 -5.59 -8.99 -1.17
N GLU A 58 -6.01 -7.79 -1.51
CA GLU A 58 -6.82 -7.52 -2.71
C GLU A 58 -6.20 -6.36 -3.49
N GLN A 59 -6.24 -6.48 -4.81
CA GLN A 59 -5.79 -5.45 -5.74
C GLN A 59 -6.91 -5.15 -6.73
N TRP A 60 -7.31 -3.89 -6.83
CA TRP A 60 -8.45 -3.46 -7.63
C TRP A 60 -7.99 -2.49 -8.71
N TYR A 61 -8.03 -2.94 -9.95
CA TYR A 61 -7.64 -2.16 -11.11
C TYR A 61 -8.80 -1.30 -11.63
N SER A 62 -8.48 -0.07 -12.06
CA SER A 62 -9.39 0.88 -12.69
C SER A 62 -8.80 1.42 -13.99
N GLY A 63 -9.36 1.02 -15.13
CA GLY A 63 -8.93 1.49 -16.45
C GLY A 63 -9.53 2.82 -16.88
N ASP A 64 -10.64 3.23 -16.26
CA ASP A 64 -11.37 4.46 -16.58
C ASP A 64 -12.03 5.07 -15.33
N ALA A 65 -12.63 6.26 -15.49
CA ALA A 65 -13.26 6.98 -14.39
C ALA A 65 -14.50 6.26 -13.81
N ALA A 66 -15.22 5.49 -14.63
CA ALA A 66 -16.39 4.74 -14.15
C ALA A 66 -15.96 3.54 -13.29
N ALA A 67 -14.89 2.84 -13.70
CA ALA A 67 -14.27 1.79 -12.89
C ALA A 67 -13.67 2.36 -11.61
N GLU A 68 -12.97 3.48 -11.68
CA GLU A 68 -12.43 4.18 -10.51
C GLU A 68 -13.54 4.51 -9.50
N ARG A 69 -14.67 5.10 -9.95
CA ARG A 69 -15.81 5.39 -9.08
C ARG A 69 -16.27 4.16 -8.32
N ARG A 70 -16.47 3.02 -9.02
CA ARG A 70 -16.89 1.77 -8.39
C ARG A 70 -15.90 1.27 -7.32
N GLN A 71 -14.60 1.37 -7.62
CA GLN A 71 -13.56 0.96 -6.67
C GLN A 71 -13.47 1.90 -5.46
N LEU A 72 -13.63 3.21 -5.67
CA LEU A 72 -13.66 4.19 -4.59
C LEU A 72 -14.89 4.01 -3.67
N GLU A 73 -16.07 3.71 -4.24
CA GLU A 73 -17.26 3.35 -3.46
C GLU A 73 -17.06 2.04 -2.67
N ARG A 74 -16.39 1.07 -3.27
CA ARG A 74 -16.04 -0.19 -2.61
C ARG A 74 -15.06 0.04 -1.47
N LEU A 75 -14.02 0.86 -1.68
CA LEU A 75 -13.04 1.22 -0.66
C LEU A 75 -13.70 1.95 0.49
N GLN A 76 -14.55 2.94 0.21
CA GLN A 76 -15.29 3.68 1.24
C GLN A 76 -16.07 2.74 2.17
N ARG A 77 -16.88 1.84 1.61
CA ARG A 77 -17.63 0.85 2.39
C ARG A 77 -16.75 -0.11 3.18
N LEU A 78 -15.60 -0.48 2.61
CA LEU A 78 -14.67 -1.37 3.29
C LEU A 78 -14.01 -0.67 4.49
N LEU A 79 -13.61 0.60 4.33
CA LEU A 79 -12.95 1.39 5.38
C LEU A 79 -13.85 1.63 6.61
N GLU A 80 -15.18 1.56 6.48
CA GLU A 80 -16.12 1.63 7.61
C GLU A 80 -15.92 0.50 8.63
N ARG A 81 -15.25 -0.58 8.25
CA ARG A 81 -14.95 -1.73 9.11
C ARG A 81 -13.67 -1.58 9.92
N PHE A 82 -12.86 -0.56 9.66
CA PHE A 82 -11.54 -0.39 10.23
C PHE A 82 -11.42 0.95 10.96
N ASN A 83 -10.72 0.93 12.07
CA ASN A 83 -10.43 2.14 12.86
C ASN A 83 -9.13 2.80 12.42
N ARG A 84 -8.28 2.07 11.67
CA ARG A 84 -6.96 2.56 11.30
C ARG A 84 -6.56 2.13 9.90
N VAL A 85 -6.10 3.09 9.09
CA VAL A 85 -5.45 2.84 7.81
C VAL A 85 -3.95 3.06 7.92
N VAL A 86 -3.16 2.05 7.54
CA VAL A 86 -1.69 2.06 7.56
C VAL A 86 -1.15 2.23 6.16
N THR A 87 -0.22 3.16 5.99
CA THR A 87 0.40 3.50 4.71
C THR A 87 1.89 3.78 4.86
N TYR A 88 2.61 3.97 3.76
CA TYR A 88 3.96 4.54 3.73
C TYR A 88 3.99 5.81 2.89
N ASN A 89 4.18 6.97 3.51
CA ASN A 89 4.02 8.30 2.90
C ASN A 89 2.57 8.63 2.49
N GLY A 90 1.60 7.90 3.02
CA GLY A 90 0.20 8.07 2.63
C GLY A 90 -0.39 9.40 3.06
N ASN A 91 0.09 10.00 4.14
CA ASN A 91 -0.30 11.36 4.55
C ASN A 91 0.17 12.41 3.53
N GLY A 92 1.28 12.13 2.83
CA GLY A 92 1.81 13.01 1.79
C GLY A 92 1.24 12.76 0.41
N PHE A 93 0.73 11.55 0.11
CA PHE A 93 0.30 11.18 -1.22
C PHE A 93 -1.05 10.45 -1.27
N ASP A 94 -1.15 9.23 -0.79
CA ASP A 94 -2.30 8.34 -1.01
C ASP A 94 -3.62 8.95 -0.49
N LEU A 95 -3.64 9.40 0.76
CA LEU A 95 -4.86 9.92 1.39
C LEU A 95 -5.31 11.26 0.80
N PRO A 96 -4.44 12.25 0.56
CA PRO A 96 -4.81 13.45 -0.19
C PRO A 96 -5.30 13.15 -1.61
N PHE A 97 -4.67 12.19 -2.30
CA PHE A 97 -5.08 11.76 -3.62
C PHE A 97 -6.49 11.17 -3.59
N LEU A 98 -6.76 10.19 -2.72
CA LEU A 98 -8.08 9.59 -2.54
C LEU A 98 -9.14 10.64 -2.17
N ARG A 99 -8.85 11.55 -1.23
CA ARG A 99 -9.78 12.63 -0.85
C ARG A 99 -10.15 13.52 -2.03
N CYS A 100 -9.20 13.81 -2.91
CA CYS A 100 -9.46 14.57 -4.15
C CYS A 100 -10.35 13.76 -5.11
N ARG A 101 -10.06 12.46 -5.30
CA ARG A 101 -10.84 11.59 -6.19
C ARG A 101 -12.25 11.32 -5.67
N TRP A 102 -12.43 11.08 -4.37
CA TRP A 102 -13.77 10.97 -3.76
C TRP A 102 -14.60 12.24 -4.00
N ARG A 103 -14.02 13.43 -3.77
CA ARG A 103 -14.71 14.69 -4.05
C ARG A 103 -15.08 14.84 -5.53
N TRP A 104 -14.15 14.49 -6.43
CA TRP A 104 -14.40 14.54 -7.86
C TRP A 104 -15.59 13.66 -8.28
N HIS A 105 -15.71 12.49 -7.67
CA HIS A 105 -16.81 11.55 -7.88
C HIS A 105 -18.06 11.83 -7.03
N GLN A 106 -18.06 12.88 -6.20
CA GLN A 106 -19.15 13.23 -5.29
C GLN A 106 -19.45 12.11 -4.26
N LEU A 107 -18.41 11.47 -3.76
CA LEU A 107 -18.45 10.45 -2.72
C LEU A 107 -18.03 11.04 -1.37
N ALA A 108 -18.54 10.51 -0.27
CA ALA A 108 -18.24 11.00 1.08
C ALA A 108 -16.77 10.79 1.47
N GLY A 109 -16.14 9.71 1.00
CA GLY A 109 -14.76 9.38 1.33
C GLY A 109 -14.59 8.63 2.66
N ILE A 110 -13.39 8.72 3.21
CA ILE A 110 -13.06 8.10 4.50
C ILE A 110 -13.73 8.87 5.64
N SER A 111 -14.26 8.15 6.63
CA SER A 111 -14.86 8.75 7.82
C SER A 111 -13.79 9.37 8.74
N ASP A 112 -14.18 10.40 9.49
CA ASP A 112 -13.28 11.04 10.48
C ASP A 112 -12.86 10.09 11.62
N GLY A 113 -13.57 8.98 11.80
CA GLY A 113 -13.25 7.94 12.79
C GLY A 113 -12.12 6.99 12.39
N CYS A 114 -11.66 7.01 11.15
CA CYS A 114 -10.56 6.16 10.69
C CYS A 114 -9.23 6.91 10.81
N GLU A 115 -8.41 6.49 11.78
CA GLU A 115 -7.09 7.08 12.02
C GLU A 115 -6.09 6.70 10.92
N SER A 116 -5.26 7.66 10.49
CA SER A 116 -4.15 7.40 9.57
C SER A 116 -2.86 7.15 10.32
N LEU A 117 -2.24 6.00 10.09
CA LEU A 117 -0.90 5.65 10.55
C LEU A 117 0.06 5.61 9.36
N ASP A 118 0.84 6.66 9.19
CA ASP A 118 1.88 6.75 8.15
C ASP A 118 3.23 6.30 8.71
N LEU A 119 3.67 5.10 8.32
CA LEU A 119 4.92 4.50 8.82
C LEU A 119 6.17 5.30 8.46
N LEU A 120 6.14 6.10 7.38
CA LEU A 120 7.24 6.98 7.04
C LEU A 120 7.52 8.02 8.15
N VAL A 121 6.48 8.48 8.86
CA VAL A 121 6.63 9.41 9.98
C VAL A 121 7.45 8.76 11.09
N ASP A 122 7.13 7.50 11.44
CA ASP A 122 7.85 6.76 12.47
C ASP A 122 9.28 6.43 12.06
N VAL A 123 9.49 6.00 10.83
CA VAL A 123 10.82 5.75 10.25
C VAL A 123 11.67 7.02 10.28
N ARG A 124 11.14 8.17 9.82
CA ARG A 124 11.85 9.46 9.84
C ARG A 124 12.17 9.91 11.26
N ARG A 125 11.26 9.75 12.19
CA ARG A 125 11.47 10.14 13.60
C ARG A 125 12.67 9.42 14.21
N ARG A 126 12.84 8.13 13.89
CA ARG A 126 13.87 7.27 14.50
C ARG A 126 15.18 7.28 13.72
N TYR A 127 15.12 7.18 12.39
CA TYR A 127 16.28 6.80 11.59
C TYR A 127 16.76 7.84 10.59
N ARG A 128 16.10 9.00 10.43
CA ARG A 128 16.48 10.00 9.41
C ARG A 128 17.91 10.55 9.56
N LYS A 129 18.50 10.44 10.77
CA LYS A 129 19.87 10.89 11.04
C LYS A 129 20.93 9.81 10.78
N GLU A 130 20.51 8.55 10.69
CA GLU A 130 21.37 7.38 10.60
C GLU A 130 21.35 6.75 9.21
N TRP A 131 20.23 6.86 8.52
CA TRP A 131 20.04 6.24 7.21
C TRP A 131 20.26 7.23 6.06
N PRO A 132 20.73 6.75 4.89
CA PRO A 132 20.95 7.59 3.71
C PRO A 132 19.64 8.21 3.20
N ASN A 133 18.54 7.55 3.41
CA ASN A 133 17.17 8.02 3.12
C ASN A 133 16.15 7.17 3.89
N CYS A 134 14.88 7.62 3.90
CA CYS A 134 13.76 6.89 4.53
C CYS A 134 12.77 6.38 3.48
N ARG A 135 13.22 5.87 2.35
CA ARG A 135 12.36 5.21 1.36
C ARG A 135 11.88 3.87 1.91
N LEU A 136 10.76 3.37 1.40
CA LEU A 136 10.23 2.06 1.77
C LEU A 136 11.28 0.96 1.56
N THR A 137 11.96 0.97 0.41
CA THR A 137 13.04 0.02 0.09
C THR A 137 14.18 0.01 1.10
N THR A 138 14.57 1.17 1.62
CA THR A 138 15.60 1.27 2.68
C THR A 138 15.09 0.72 4.00
N ALA A 139 13.82 0.97 4.34
CA ALA A 139 13.21 0.43 5.55
C ALA A 139 13.06 -1.10 5.48
N GLU A 140 12.67 -1.64 4.33
CA GLU A 140 12.61 -3.09 4.07
C GLU A 140 13.97 -3.76 4.32
N GLU A 141 15.02 -3.22 3.69
CA GLU A 141 16.38 -3.74 3.85
C GLU A 141 16.86 -3.68 5.29
N ARG A 142 16.65 -2.53 5.96
CA ARG A 142 17.21 -2.27 7.29
C ARG A 142 16.43 -2.90 8.44
N LEU A 143 15.12 -2.97 8.36
CA LEU A 143 14.26 -3.48 9.43
C LEU A 143 13.78 -4.91 9.19
N LEU A 144 13.55 -5.30 7.92
CA LEU A 144 13.05 -6.62 7.60
C LEU A 144 14.14 -7.56 7.06
N GLY A 145 15.32 -7.03 6.69
CA GLY A 145 16.38 -7.81 6.06
C GLY A 145 16.02 -8.29 4.64
N ILE A 146 15.08 -7.63 3.97
CA ILE A 146 14.57 -8.02 2.65
C ILE A 146 15.03 -7.01 1.60
N PRO A 147 16.16 -7.26 0.90
CA PRO A 147 16.59 -6.40 -0.20
C PRO A 147 15.66 -6.60 -1.41
N ARG A 148 15.33 -5.52 -2.12
CA ARG A 148 14.63 -5.65 -3.40
C ARG A 148 15.56 -6.18 -4.48
N CYS A 149 15.06 -7.13 -5.26
CA CYS A 149 15.80 -7.67 -6.40
C CYS A 149 15.89 -6.65 -7.53
N SER A 150 16.93 -6.76 -8.38
CA SER A 150 17.21 -5.87 -9.52
C SER A 150 16.13 -5.87 -10.63
N GLY A 151 15.02 -6.58 -10.48
CA GLY A 151 13.89 -6.63 -11.42
C GLY A 151 12.61 -5.96 -10.89
N ASP A 152 12.68 -5.28 -9.76
CA ASP A 152 11.52 -4.54 -9.25
C ASP A 152 11.28 -3.28 -10.10
N VAL A 153 10.04 -3.10 -10.55
CA VAL A 153 9.66 -1.94 -11.37
C VAL A 153 9.45 -0.75 -10.44
N PRO A 154 10.13 0.36 -10.64
CA PRO A 154 9.86 1.56 -9.86
C PRO A 154 8.39 1.98 -10.01
N GLY A 155 7.71 2.37 -8.91
CA GLY A 155 6.34 2.89 -8.96
C GLY A 155 6.17 4.08 -9.92
N SER A 156 7.26 4.78 -10.26
CA SER A 156 7.28 5.83 -11.29
C SER A 156 6.97 5.34 -12.71
N GLU A 157 7.08 4.04 -12.99
CA GLU A 157 6.72 3.44 -14.28
C GLU A 157 5.24 3.07 -14.37
N ALA A 158 4.54 2.93 -13.25
CA ALA A 158 3.14 2.57 -13.22
C ALA A 158 2.25 3.47 -14.11
N PRO A 159 2.41 4.81 -14.12
CA PRO A 159 1.60 5.68 -14.97
C PRO A 159 1.69 5.36 -16.46
N LEU A 160 2.90 5.09 -16.97
CA LEU A 160 3.10 4.75 -18.40
C LEU A 160 2.45 3.41 -18.73
N ARG A 161 2.64 2.40 -17.89
CA ARG A 161 2.07 1.05 -18.11
C ARG A 161 0.53 1.08 -18.09
N PHE A 162 -0.07 1.89 -17.22
CA PHE A 162 -1.53 2.08 -17.21
C PHE A 162 -2.03 2.86 -18.43
N GLN A 163 -1.24 3.81 -18.94
CA GLN A 163 -1.57 4.49 -20.19
C GLN A 163 -1.56 3.50 -21.36
N ASP A 164 -0.49 2.72 -21.52
CA ASP A 164 -0.36 1.73 -22.60
C ASP A 164 -1.52 0.72 -22.56
N MET A 165 -1.93 0.28 -21.37
CA MET A 165 -3.09 -0.58 -21.21
C MET A 165 -4.40 0.05 -21.67
N ARG A 166 -4.61 1.32 -21.42
CA ARG A 166 -5.79 2.07 -21.90
C ARG A 166 -5.80 2.19 -23.42
N GLU A 167 -4.63 2.15 -24.05
CA GLU A 167 -4.42 2.16 -25.50
C GLU A 167 -4.49 0.76 -26.12
N GLY A 168 -4.80 -0.29 -25.33
CA GLY A 168 -5.04 -1.66 -25.80
C GLY A 168 -3.87 -2.62 -25.61
N ALA A 169 -2.85 -2.26 -24.86
CA ALA A 169 -1.79 -3.19 -24.49
C ALA A 169 -2.31 -4.36 -23.63
N PRO A 170 -1.65 -5.53 -23.66
CA PRO A 170 -2.09 -6.71 -22.92
C PRO A 170 -1.99 -6.50 -21.39
N LEU A 171 -2.87 -7.18 -20.64
CA LEU A 171 -2.91 -7.16 -19.17
C LEU A 171 -1.58 -7.54 -18.51
N SER A 172 -0.78 -8.39 -19.15
CA SER A 172 0.55 -8.78 -18.66
C SER A 172 1.50 -7.59 -18.47
N LEU A 173 1.22 -6.45 -19.11
CA LEU A 173 2.03 -5.25 -18.95
C LEU A 173 1.99 -4.68 -17.52
N ILE A 174 0.90 -4.89 -16.79
CA ILE A 174 0.76 -4.41 -15.40
C ILE A 174 1.15 -5.44 -14.35
N GLU A 175 1.44 -6.69 -14.71
CA GLU A 175 1.88 -7.70 -13.74
C GLU A 175 3.04 -7.23 -12.86
N PRO A 176 4.08 -6.56 -13.39
CA PRO A 176 5.15 -6.02 -12.54
C PRO A 176 4.66 -4.95 -11.55
N VAL A 177 3.66 -4.13 -11.94
CA VAL A 177 3.05 -3.12 -11.06
C VAL A 177 2.22 -3.78 -9.96
N LEU A 178 1.46 -4.82 -10.30
CA LEU A 178 0.72 -5.62 -9.31
C LEU A 178 1.68 -6.25 -8.30
N LEU A 179 2.80 -6.81 -8.78
CA LEU A 179 3.81 -7.41 -7.91
C LEU A 179 4.48 -6.39 -7.01
N HIS A 180 4.78 -5.18 -7.53
CA HIS A 180 5.33 -4.07 -6.76
C HIS A 180 4.39 -3.67 -5.60
N ASN A 181 3.15 -3.29 -5.92
CA ASN A 181 2.13 -2.92 -4.94
C ASN A 181 1.86 -4.04 -3.91
N ARG A 182 1.83 -5.31 -4.35
CA ARG A 182 1.73 -6.47 -3.44
C ARG A 182 2.88 -6.52 -2.43
N ARG A 183 4.12 -6.31 -2.89
CA ARG A 183 5.31 -6.28 -2.03
C ARG A 183 5.25 -5.15 -1.02
N ASP A 184 4.87 -3.95 -1.47
CA ASP A 184 4.72 -2.79 -0.62
C ASP A 184 3.72 -3.07 0.51
N LEU A 185 2.55 -3.61 0.21
CA LEU A 185 1.54 -3.98 1.20
C LEU A 185 2.05 -5.01 2.24
N ILE A 186 2.73 -6.05 1.78
CA ILE A 186 3.31 -7.07 2.67
C ILE A 186 4.38 -6.45 3.57
N SER A 187 5.22 -5.58 3.01
CA SER A 187 6.24 -4.87 3.74
C SER A 187 5.67 -3.94 4.81
N LEU A 188 4.52 -3.28 4.55
CA LEU A 188 3.84 -2.45 5.54
C LEU A 188 3.46 -3.25 6.80
N VAL A 189 3.03 -4.52 6.65
CA VAL A 189 2.72 -5.39 7.79
C VAL A 189 3.97 -5.62 8.64
N GLY A 190 5.06 -6.08 8.03
CA GLY A 190 6.31 -6.34 8.73
C GLY A 190 6.88 -5.08 9.39
N LEU A 191 6.92 -3.96 8.66
CA LEU A 191 7.43 -2.69 9.18
C LEU A 191 6.62 -2.17 10.36
N ARG A 192 5.29 -2.26 10.32
CA ARG A 192 4.45 -1.88 11.45
C ARG A 192 4.82 -2.69 12.69
N ILE A 193 4.99 -3.98 12.55
CA ILE A 193 5.36 -4.88 13.65
C ILE A 193 6.73 -4.52 14.21
N GLU A 194 7.75 -4.34 13.38
CA GLU A 194 9.10 -3.99 13.84
C GLU A 194 9.15 -2.62 14.51
N LEU A 195 8.43 -1.64 13.96
CA LEU A 195 8.35 -0.31 14.55
C LEU A 195 7.64 -0.30 15.92
N LEU A 196 6.69 -1.19 16.17
CA LEU A 196 6.04 -1.32 17.48
C LEU A 196 6.96 -1.94 18.52
N LYS A 197 7.81 -2.93 18.19
CA LYS A 197 8.76 -3.55 19.13
C LYS A 197 9.70 -2.51 19.74
N VAL A 198 10.25 -1.64 18.90
CA VAL A 198 11.19 -0.58 19.36
C VAL A 198 10.53 0.44 20.28
N THR A 199 9.19 0.59 20.23
CA THR A 199 8.48 1.53 21.13
C THR A 199 8.33 0.98 22.55
N ILE A 200 8.35 -0.33 22.73
CA ILE A 200 8.17 -1.00 24.02
C ILE A 200 9.51 -1.03 24.81
N GLU A 201 10.63 -0.98 24.10
CA GLU A 201 11.99 -1.08 24.68
C GLU A 201 12.62 0.29 25.00
N SER A 202 11.95 1.39 24.66
CA SER A 202 12.40 2.79 24.87
C SER A 202 11.57 3.49 25.93
#